data_33214be1b5846653065aa1285b325059
#
_entry.id   33214be1b5846653065aa1285b325059
#
_cell.length_a   1.000
_cell.length_b   1.000
_cell.length_c   1.000
_cell.angle_alpha   90.00
_cell.angle_beta   90.00
_cell.angle_gamma   90.00
#
_symmetry.space_group_name_H-M   'P 1'
#
loop_
_entity.id
_entity.type
_entity.pdbx_description
1 polymer ?
#
loop_
_entity_poly.entity_id
_entity_poly.type
_entity_poly.pdbx_seq_one_letter_code
_entity_poly.pdbx_strand_id
1 'polypeptide(L)'
;KKPFLTVELHNTLFVEDYYMYDYFLLVWDKARKISEHEYTMTDSDMYIYTMAHLAEHFTTGGACFRPTMDIYLMCKKMSETLDFSYIEKEFQKLSLEDFAKKIEAVSKQMFSEYKKDPSLEITENFIVLGPPVKNTGVANLDGKKRSKAQNIFKSLFPSLKHMKLLFPVLKKVPVLLPLFWIVRLVERVFSKTAREKFAKIKSADQKDIEIMEKIYRESGIKKI
;
A
#
# COMPACT_ATOMS: atom_id res chain seq x y z
N LYS A 1 1.69 -17.30 -28.34
CA LYS A 1 2.43 -17.42 -27.04
C LYS A 1 2.31 -16.07 -26.34
N LYS A 2 1.84 -16.03 -25.08
CA LYS A 2 1.86 -14.80 -24.27
C LYS A 2 3.32 -14.44 -23.96
N PRO A 3 3.71 -13.16 -23.99
CA PRO A 3 5.05 -12.76 -23.59
C PRO A 3 5.27 -13.11 -22.11
N PHE A 4 6.48 -13.59 -21.77
CA PHE A 4 6.87 -13.94 -20.39
C PHE A 4 7.17 -12.71 -19.53
N LEU A 5 7.30 -11.54 -20.15
CA LEU A 5 7.61 -10.29 -19.48
C LEU A 5 6.40 -9.36 -19.51
N THR A 6 5.98 -8.89 -18.33
CA THR A 6 5.03 -7.80 -18.17
C THR A 6 5.83 -6.56 -17.77
N VAL A 7 5.64 -5.47 -18.50
CA VAL A 7 6.20 -4.15 -18.17
C VAL A 7 5.05 -3.25 -17.74
N GLU A 8 5.15 -2.71 -16.54
CA GLU A 8 4.20 -1.74 -16.01
C GLU A 8 4.84 -0.35 -16.05
N LEU A 9 4.17 0.59 -16.72
CA LEU A 9 4.59 1.98 -16.78
C LEU A 9 3.77 2.80 -15.78
N HIS A 10 4.46 3.38 -14.82
CA HIS A 10 3.86 4.23 -13.81
C HIS A 10 4.15 5.71 -14.12
N ASN A 11 3.11 6.51 -14.27
CA ASN A 11 3.22 7.96 -14.36
C ASN A 11 3.22 8.63 -12.98
N THR A 12 2.75 7.92 -11.96
CA THR A 12 2.77 8.29 -10.54
C THR A 12 3.15 7.06 -9.72
N LEU A 13 3.86 7.25 -8.62
CA LEU A 13 4.32 6.14 -7.78
C LEU A 13 3.20 5.53 -6.94
N PHE A 14 2.18 6.31 -6.61
CA PHE A 14 0.99 5.87 -5.87
C PHE A 14 -0.28 6.35 -6.57
N VAL A 15 -1.40 5.69 -6.29
CA VAL A 15 -2.71 6.11 -6.78
C VAL A 15 -3.23 7.32 -6.00
N GLU A 16 -3.99 8.19 -6.65
CA GLU A 16 -4.48 9.49 -6.10
C GLU A 16 -5.25 9.35 -4.76
N ASP A 17 -5.90 8.21 -4.53
CA ASP A 17 -6.63 7.95 -3.27
C ASP A 17 -5.74 7.44 -2.13
N TYR A 18 -4.45 7.19 -2.39
CA TYR A 18 -3.53 6.73 -1.37
C TYR A 18 -2.94 7.92 -0.59
N TYR A 19 -2.83 7.80 0.72
CA TYR A 19 -2.45 8.94 1.59
C TYR A 19 -1.03 9.48 1.34
N MET A 20 -0.15 8.68 0.75
CA MET A 20 1.22 9.12 0.38
C MET A 20 1.30 9.73 -1.01
N TYR A 21 0.20 9.78 -1.78
CA TYR A 21 0.21 10.26 -3.16
C TYR A 21 0.81 11.66 -3.30
N ASP A 22 0.31 12.61 -2.51
CA ASP A 22 0.76 14.02 -2.61
C ASP A 22 2.25 14.17 -2.27
N TYR A 23 2.76 13.36 -1.33
CA TYR A 23 4.19 13.35 -0.99
C TYR A 23 5.05 12.90 -2.18
N PHE A 24 4.65 11.83 -2.86
CA PHE A 24 5.40 11.25 -3.96
C PHE A 24 5.15 11.91 -5.33
N LEU A 25 4.20 12.84 -5.45
CA LEU A 25 4.08 13.69 -6.65
C LEU A 25 5.34 14.54 -6.88
N LEU A 26 6.02 14.93 -5.80
CA LEU A 26 7.25 15.75 -5.84
C LEU A 26 8.52 14.95 -6.11
N VAL A 27 8.41 13.67 -6.45
CA VAL A 27 9.58 12.82 -6.69
C VAL A 27 10.47 13.33 -7.82
N TRP A 28 9.87 13.91 -8.86
CA TRP A 28 10.62 14.47 -9.99
C TRP A 28 11.44 15.71 -9.61
N ASP A 29 11.00 16.50 -8.63
CA ASP A 29 11.74 17.68 -8.15
C ASP A 29 12.99 17.27 -7.39
N LYS A 30 13.01 16.06 -6.81
CA LYS A 30 14.14 15.48 -6.09
C LYS A 30 15.02 14.57 -6.96
N ALA A 31 14.52 14.14 -8.13
CA ALA A 31 15.23 13.21 -8.99
C ALA A 31 16.47 13.86 -9.63
N ARG A 32 17.58 13.12 -9.67
CA ARG A 32 18.82 13.54 -10.31
C ARG A 32 18.87 13.04 -11.74
N LYS A 33 19.20 13.94 -12.66
CA LYS A 33 19.39 13.58 -14.07
C LYS A 33 20.71 12.81 -14.23
N ILE A 34 20.65 11.64 -14.84
CA ILE A 34 21.83 10.81 -15.16
C ILE A 34 22.22 10.99 -16.62
N SER A 35 21.25 10.99 -17.54
CA SER A 35 21.44 11.17 -18.97
C SER A 35 20.33 12.03 -19.57
N GLU A 36 20.26 12.16 -20.87
CA GLU A 36 19.26 13.00 -21.56
C GLU A 36 17.81 12.64 -21.18
N HIS A 37 17.54 11.34 -21.00
CA HIS A 37 16.19 10.80 -20.75
C HIS A 37 16.12 9.93 -19.48
N GLU A 38 17.18 9.93 -18.65
CA GLU A 38 17.26 9.07 -17.49
C GLU A 38 17.43 9.89 -16.20
N TYR A 39 16.67 9.54 -15.21
CA TYR A 39 16.66 10.15 -13.88
C TYR A 39 16.72 9.07 -12.81
N THR A 40 17.31 9.37 -11.67
CA THR A 40 17.33 8.48 -10.50
C THR A 40 16.98 9.25 -9.24
N MET A 41 16.45 8.53 -8.27
CA MET A 41 16.33 9.02 -6.90
C MET A 41 17.70 8.99 -6.19
N THR A 42 17.84 9.73 -5.10
CA THR A 42 18.93 9.45 -4.15
C THR A 42 18.72 8.10 -3.49
N ASP A 43 19.78 7.51 -2.94
CA ASP A 43 19.66 6.22 -2.22
C ASP A 43 18.65 6.31 -1.06
N SER A 44 18.67 7.45 -0.34
CA SER A 44 17.73 7.71 0.75
C SER A 44 16.27 7.83 0.27
N ASP A 45 16.01 8.55 -0.83
CA ASP A 45 14.67 8.67 -1.39
C ASP A 45 14.17 7.32 -1.96
N MET A 46 15.06 6.53 -2.57
CA MET A 46 14.75 5.18 -3.04
C MET A 46 14.39 4.26 -1.87
N TYR A 47 15.12 4.37 -0.74
CA TYR A 47 14.82 3.62 0.47
C TYR A 47 13.45 3.99 1.06
N ILE A 48 13.16 5.30 1.15
CA ILE A 48 11.87 5.81 1.60
C ILE A 48 10.73 5.30 0.70
N TYR A 49 10.93 5.37 -0.61
CA TYR A 49 9.94 4.84 -1.57
C TYR A 49 9.73 3.34 -1.41
N THR A 50 10.80 2.55 -1.30
CA THR A 50 10.71 1.10 -1.15
C THR A 50 9.95 0.71 0.11
N MET A 51 10.19 1.42 1.23
CA MET A 51 9.46 1.21 2.49
C MET A 51 7.97 1.61 2.35
N ALA A 52 7.69 2.75 1.73
CA ALA A 52 6.33 3.22 1.50
C ALA A 52 5.53 2.28 0.59
N HIS A 53 6.16 1.77 -0.47
CA HIS A 53 5.56 0.79 -1.39
C HIS A 53 5.32 -0.56 -0.70
N LEU A 54 6.24 -0.99 0.17
CA LEU A 54 6.02 -2.17 1.01
C LEU A 54 4.81 -1.97 1.95
N ALA A 55 4.65 -0.79 2.55
CA ALA A 55 3.49 -0.48 3.39
C ALA A 55 2.17 -0.54 2.59
N GLU A 56 2.16 -0.06 1.35
CA GLU A 56 1.02 -0.21 0.45
C GLU A 56 0.69 -1.68 0.19
N HIS A 57 1.69 -2.48 -0.20
CA HIS A 57 1.49 -3.92 -0.39
C HIS A 57 1.01 -4.62 0.88
N PHE A 58 1.56 -4.26 2.01
CA PHE A 58 1.19 -4.82 3.31
C PHE A 58 -0.29 -4.57 3.62
N THR A 59 -0.80 -3.38 3.29
CA THR A 59 -2.19 -2.99 3.55
C THR A 59 -3.19 -3.45 2.48
N THR A 60 -2.74 -3.65 1.24
CA THR A 60 -3.59 -4.10 0.12
C THR A 60 -3.57 -5.61 -0.11
N GLY A 61 -2.73 -6.34 0.62
CA GLY A 61 -2.58 -7.80 0.49
C GLY A 61 -1.69 -8.22 -0.67
N GLY A 62 -0.78 -7.37 -1.10
CA GLY A 62 0.25 -7.66 -2.09
C GLY A 62 1.39 -8.53 -1.55
N ALA A 63 2.32 -8.93 -2.42
CA ALA A 63 3.50 -9.70 -2.04
C ALA A 63 4.52 -8.83 -1.30
N CYS A 64 4.88 -9.23 -0.07
CA CYS A 64 5.77 -8.47 0.81
C CYS A 64 7.18 -9.03 0.91
N PHE A 65 7.41 -10.30 0.55
CA PHE A 65 8.68 -10.99 0.76
C PHE A 65 9.84 -10.30 0.01
N ARG A 66 9.69 -10.04 -1.30
CA ARG A 66 10.74 -9.41 -2.11
C ARG A 66 11.08 -7.99 -1.65
N PRO A 67 10.12 -7.07 -1.45
CA PRO A 67 10.44 -5.75 -0.93
C PRO A 67 11.11 -5.77 0.45
N THR A 68 10.77 -6.73 1.32
CA THR A 68 11.45 -6.91 2.61
C THR A 68 12.92 -7.32 2.43
N MET A 69 13.21 -8.17 1.45
CA MET A 69 14.59 -8.52 1.08
C MET A 69 15.34 -7.31 0.52
N ASP A 70 14.69 -6.52 -0.32
CA ASP A 70 15.28 -5.30 -0.89
C ASP A 70 15.65 -4.31 0.22
N ILE A 71 14.81 -4.11 1.24
CA ILE A 71 15.12 -3.29 2.43
C ILE A 71 16.38 -3.81 3.14
N TYR A 72 16.47 -5.12 3.39
CA TYR A 72 17.67 -5.71 4.01
C TYR A 72 18.92 -5.43 3.20
N LEU A 73 18.87 -5.62 1.87
CA LEU A 73 20.01 -5.42 0.98
C LEU A 73 20.41 -3.94 0.89
N MET A 74 19.45 -3.02 0.87
CA MET A 74 19.71 -1.59 0.91
C MET A 74 20.41 -1.19 2.20
N CYS A 75 19.90 -1.59 3.36
CA CYS A 75 20.55 -1.35 4.65
C CYS A 75 21.99 -1.91 4.69
N LYS A 76 22.22 -3.10 4.10
CA LYS A 76 23.53 -3.76 4.11
C LYS A 76 24.53 -3.15 3.14
N LYS A 77 24.09 -2.79 1.93
CA LYS A 77 24.98 -2.37 0.83
C LYS A 77 25.12 -0.87 0.69
N MET A 78 24.13 -0.11 1.16
CA MET A 78 24.05 1.34 0.97
C MET A 78 24.15 2.10 2.29
N SER A 79 24.58 1.43 3.37
CA SER A 79 24.69 2.04 4.72
C SER A 79 25.53 3.33 4.77
N GLU A 80 26.52 3.47 3.87
CA GLU A 80 27.39 4.64 3.80
C GLU A 80 26.75 5.81 3.02
N THR A 81 25.78 5.54 2.16
CA THR A 81 25.11 6.54 1.31
C THR A 81 23.72 6.92 1.78
N LEU A 82 23.15 6.14 2.73
CA LEU A 82 21.86 6.43 3.35
C LEU A 82 21.99 7.51 4.42
N ASP A 83 21.31 8.62 4.25
CA ASP A 83 21.13 9.62 5.30
C ASP A 83 19.99 9.22 6.24
N PHE A 84 20.33 8.48 7.29
CA PHE A 84 19.35 8.00 8.27
C PHE A 84 18.63 9.13 8.99
N SER A 85 19.27 10.28 9.20
CA SER A 85 18.63 11.44 9.83
C SER A 85 17.54 12.05 8.94
N TYR A 86 17.80 12.10 7.64
CA TYR A 86 16.82 12.51 6.64
C TYR A 86 15.67 11.49 6.54
N ILE A 87 16.01 10.20 6.42
CA ILE A 87 15.04 9.10 6.31
C ILE A 87 14.07 9.10 7.50
N GLU A 88 14.58 9.25 8.74
CA GLU A 88 13.73 9.28 9.93
C GLU A 88 12.74 10.43 9.91
N LYS A 89 13.16 11.63 9.53
CA LYS A 89 12.28 12.80 9.38
C LYS A 89 11.20 12.58 8.32
N GLU A 90 11.56 11.96 7.20
CA GLU A 90 10.59 11.67 6.12
C GLU A 90 9.61 10.57 6.56
N PHE A 91 10.07 9.53 7.27
CA PHE A 91 9.18 8.52 7.84
C PHE A 91 8.18 9.11 8.85
N GLN A 92 8.59 10.10 9.65
CA GLN A 92 7.67 10.81 10.54
C GLN A 92 6.55 11.52 9.77
N LYS A 93 6.89 12.22 8.66
CA LYS A 93 5.89 12.86 7.79
C LYS A 93 4.91 11.85 7.19
N LEU A 94 5.40 10.66 6.87
CA LEU A 94 4.62 9.57 6.27
C LEU A 94 3.95 8.66 7.31
N SER A 95 4.17 8.89 8.61
CA SER A 95 3.69 8.03 9.71
C SER A 95 4.14 6.56 9.56
N LEU A 96 5.35 6.36 9.03
CA LEU A 96 5.96 5.05 8.77
C LEU A 96 7.04 4.64 9.77
N GLU A 97 7.36 5.43 10.82
CA GLU A 97 8.50 5.21 11.72
C GLU A 97 8.45 3.84 12.40
N ASP A 98 7.28 3.48 12.94
CA ASP A 98 7.11 2.23 13.68
C ASP A 98 7.11 1.03 12.73
N PHE A 99 6.48 1.19 11.56
CA PHE A 99 6.48 0.19 10.50
C PHE A 99 7.90 -0.07 9.99
N ALA A 100 8.65 0.99 9.68
CA ALA A 100 10.02 0.87 9.18
C ALA A 100 10.93 0.15 10.17
N LYS A 101 10.91 0.53 11.46
CA LYS A 101 11.66 -0.16 12.51
C LYS A 101 11.32 -1.64 12.61
N LYS A 102 10.03 -1.98 12.52
CA LYS A 102 9.57 -3.37 12.56
C LYS A 102 10.04 -4.15 11.34
N ILE A 103 9.90 -3.59 10.13
CA ILE A 103 10.34 -4.24 8.88
C ILE A 103 11.86 -4.41 8.83
N GLU A 104 12.63 -3.42 9.26
CA GLU A 104 14.10 -3.55 9.35
C GLU A 104 14.50 -4.68 10.30
N ALA A 105 13.87 -4.77 11.47
CA ALA A 105 14.13 -5.85 12.43
C ALA A 105 13.77 -7.23 11.84
N VAL A 106 12.58 -7.35 11.22
CA VAL A 106 12.14 -8.59 10.56
C VAL A 106 13.08 -8.95 9.40
N SER A 107 13.47 -7.98 8.58
CA SER A 107 14.38 -8.24 7.45
C SER A 107 15.74 -8.76 7.92
N LYS A 108 16.29 -8.21 8.99
CA LYS A 108 17.52 -8.72 9.62
C LYS A 108 17.33 -10.15 10.15
N GLN A 109 16.20 -10.44 10.80
CA GLN A 109 15.92 -11.79 11.28
C GLN A 109 15.80 -12.80 10.15
N MET A 110 15.16 -12.42 9.03
CA MET A 110 14.92 -13.33 7.90
C MET A 110 16.19 -13.60 7.06
N PHE A 111 17.06 -12.59 6.88
CA PHE A 111 18.13 -12.63 5.86
C PHE A 111 19.55 -12.54 6.45
N SER A 112 19.71 -12.56 7.76
CA SER A 112 21.00 -12.66 8.44
C SER A 112 20.98 -13.75 9.51
N GLU A 113 22.15 -14.07 10.07
CA GLU A 113 22.28 -14.99 11.22
C GLU A 113 21.81 -14.35 12.54
N TYR A 114 20.63 -13.73 12.52
CA TYR A 114 20.10 -13.03 13.68
C TYR A 114 19.28 -13.96 14.57
N LYS A 115 19.37 -13.74 15.88
CA LYS A 115 18.60 -14.53 16.86
C LYS A 115 17.11 -14.26 16.69
N LYS A 116 16.30 -15.32 16.64
CA LYS A 116 14.83 -15.22 16.49
C LYS A 116 14.21 -14.42 17.64
N ASP A 117 13.48 -13.36 17.30
CA ASP A 117 12.68 -12.56 18.22
C ASP A 117 11.19 -12.91 18.06
N PRO A 118 10.56 -13.52 19.09
CA PRO A 118 9.14 -13.88 19.02
C PRO A 118 8.20 -12.68 18.77
N SER A 119 8.61 -11.47 19.14
CA SER A 119 7.80 -10.25 18.91
C SER A 119 7.65 -9.88 17.44
N LEU A 120 8.46 -10.46 16.56
CA LEU A 120 8.45 -10.25 15.11
C LEU A 120 7.62 -11.29 14.36
N GLU A 121 7.23 -12.38 15.01
CA GLU A 121 6.64 -13.58 14.38
C GLU A 121 5.39 -13.27 13.57
N ILE A 122 4.50 -12.43 14.06
CA ILE A 122 3.25 -12.07 13.35
C ILE A 122 3.56 -11.35 12.04
N THR A 123 4.50 -10.40 12.08
CA THR A 123 4.90 -9.64 10.89
C THR A 123 5.66 -10.51 9.91
N GLU A 124 6.58 -11.37 10.40
CA GLU A 124 7.32 -12.33 9.58
C GLU A 124 6.37 -13.30 8.88
N ASN A 125 5.44 -13.90 9.61
CA ASN A 125 4.45 -14.83 9.05
C ASN A 125 3.58 -14.14 7.97
N PHE A 126 3.19 -12.88 8.18
CA PHE A 126 2.46 -12.14 7.18
C PHE A 126 3.29 -11.92 5.90
N ILE A 127 4.58 -11.58 6.04
CA ILE A 127 5.49 -11.37 4.90
C ILE A 127 5.69 -12.66 4.10
N VAL A 128 5.87 -13.80 4.79
CA VAL A 128 6.20 -15.09 4.17
C VAL A 128 4.97 -15.78 3.59
N LEU A 129 3.89 -15.82 4.35
CA LEU A 129 2.68 -16.60 4.02
C LEU A 129 1.60 -15.75 3.36
N GLY A 130 1.73 -14.43 3.40
CA GLY A 130 0.70 -13.49 3.01
C GLY A 130 -0.42 -13.37 4.07
N PRO A 131 -1.49 -12.64 3.73
CA PRO A 131 -2.59 -12.44 4.63
C PRO A 131 -3.29 -13.76 4.99
N PRO A 132 -3.51 -14.04 6.30
CA PRO A 132 -4.14 -15.27 6.76
C PRO A 132 -5.60 -15.37 6.35
N VAL A 133 -6.18 -14.27 5.90
CA VAL A 133 -7.57 -14.16 5.48
C VAL A 133 -7.67 -13.59 4.07
N LYS A 134 -8.64 -14.08 3.30
CA LYS A 134 -8.80 -13.70 1.88
C LYS A 134 -9.33 -12.27 1.64
N ASN A 135 -9.71 -11.55 2.69
CA ASN A 135 -10.45 -10.29 2.61
C ASN A 135 -9.70 -9.12 3.27
N THR A 136 -8.41 -8.99 2.97
CA THR A 136 -7.54 -7.94 3.54
C THR A 136 -8.04 -6.52 3.36
N GLY A 137 -8.68 -6.23 2.21
CA GLY A 137 -9.24 -4.90 1.92
C GLY A 137 -10.47 -4.50 2.75
N VAL A 138 -10.88 -5.32 3.73
CA VAL A 138 -12.03 -5.04 4.62
C VAL A 138 -11.57 -4.51 5.98
N ALA A 139 -10.27 -4.62 6.31
CA ALA A 139 -9.74 -4.07 7.55
C ALA A 139 -9.84 -2.53 7.56
N ASN A 140 -10.32 -2.01 8.69
CA ASN A 140 -10.51 -0.56 8.85
C ASN A 140 -9.19 0.11 9.25
N LEU A 141 -8.39 0.49 8.29
CA LEU A 141 -7.11 1.18 8.53
C LEU A 141 -7.30 2.59 9.13
N ASP A 142 -8.45 3.24 8.84
CA ASP A 142 -8.77 4.57 9.38
C ASP A 142 -9.24 4.58 10.84
N GLY A 143 -9.19 3.43 11.51
CA GLY A 143 -9.53 3.29 12.91
C GLY A 143 -11.00 3.51 13.29
N LYS A 144 -11.86 3.73 12.33
CA LYS A 144 -13.29 3.84 12.57
C LYS A 144 -13.91 2.45 12.45
N LYS A 145 -14.49 1.92 13.54
CA LYS A 145 -15.31 0.72 13.48
C LYS A 145 -16.47 0.98 12.54
N ARG A 146 -16.43 0.40 11.35
CA ARG A 146 -17.52 0.47 10.38
C ARG A 146 -18.28 -0.83 10.37
N SER A 147 -19.60 -0.75 10.31
CA SER A 147 -20.43 -1.92 10.08
C SER A 147 -20.23 -2.45 8.65
N LYS A 148 -20.55 -3.73 8.43
CA LYS A 148 -20.58 -4.31 7.06
C LYS A 148 -21.41 -3.45 6.10
N ALA A 149 -22.54 -2.90 6.56
CA ALA A 149 -23.40 -2.04 5.76
C ALA A 149 -22.69 -0.74 5.35
N GLN A 150 -21.92 -0.11 6.24
CA GLN A 150 -21.13 1.09 5.92
C GLN A 150 -20.02 0.81 4.91
N ASN A 151 -19.34 -0.34 5.01
CA ASN A 151 -18.31 -0.74 4.04
C ASN A 151 -18.93 -1.03 2.67
N ILE A 152 -20.09 -1.70 2.63
CA ILE A 152 -20.84 -1.92 1.40
C ILE A 152 -21.27 -0.57 0.79
N PHE A 153 -21.83 0.33 1.61
CA PHE A 153 -22.25 1.66 1.15
C PHE A 153 -21.11 2.46 0.53
N LYS A 154 -19.95 2.54 1.20
CA LYS A 154 -18.75 3.21 0.64
C LYS A 154 -18.25 2.54 -0.64
N SER A 155 -18.35 1.23 -0.74
CA SER A 155 -17.98 0.52 -1.95
C SER A 155 -18.92 0.82 -3.12
N LEU A 156 -20.22 1.00 -2.85
CA LEU A 156 -21.22 1.33 -3.86
C LEU A 156 -21.17 2.80 -4.27
N PHE A 157 -20.97 3.70 -3.29
CA PHE A 157 -20.96 5.15 -3.44
C PHE A 157 -19.61 5.74 -3.02
N PRO A 158 -18.56 5.54 -3.83
CA PRO A 158 -17.23 6.07 -3.51
C PRO A 158 -17.21 7.60 -3.57
N SER A 159 -16.17 8.18 -2.95
CA SER A 159 -15.98 9.62 -2.88
C SER A 159 -15.87 10.25 -4.27
N LEU A 160 -16.16 11.55 -4.36
CA LEU A 160 -15.97 12.33 -5.58
C LEU A 160 -14.51 12.24 -6.07
N LYS A 161 -13.52 12.24 -5.13
CA LYS A 161 -12.09 12.11 -5.45
C LYS A 161 -11.83 10.81 -6.22
N HIS A 162 -12.31 9.68 -5.71
CA HIS A 162 -12.17 8.39 -6.40
C HIS A 162 -12.93 8.33 -7.73
N MET A 163 -14.13 8.94 -7.81
CA MET A 163 -14.94 8.94 -9.03
C MET A 163 -14.33 9.80 -10.15
N LYS A 164 -13.58 10.87 -9.81
CA LYS A 164 -12.84 11.68 -10.79
C LYS A 164 -11.71 10.90 -11.48
N LEU A 165 -11.15 9.87 -10.83
CA LEU A 165 -10.15 8.97 -11.45
C LEU A 165 -10.79 8.08 -12.51
N LEU A 166 -11.94 7.51 -12.18
CA LEU A 166 -12.67 6.60 -13.08
C LEU A 166 -13.35 7.36 -14.24
N PHE A 167 -13.83 8.54 -13.95
CA PHE A 167 -14.59 9.37 -14.89
C PHE A 167 -14.04 10.80 -14.92
N PRO A 168 -13.05 11.08 -15.79
CA PRO A 168 -12.38 12.39 -15.85
C PRO A 168 -13.33 13.58 -16.07
N VAL A 169 -14.52 13.35 -16.66
CA VAL A 169 -15.54 14.38 -16.85
C VAL A 169 -15.99 15.01 -15.54
N LEU A 170 -15.92 14.25 -14.41
CA LEU A 170 -16.26 14.74 -13.08
C LEU A 170 -15.26 15.78 -12.53
N LYS A 171 -14.09 15.91 -13.17
CA LYS A 171 -13.15 17.00 -12.84
C LYS A 171 -13.75 18.34 -13.28
N LYS A 172 -14.48 18.36 -14.42
CA LYS A 172 -15.12 19.56 -14.98
C LYS A 172 -16.53 19.79 -14.45
N VAL A 173 -17.31 18.72 -14.26
CA VAL A 173 -18.73 18.81 -13.87
C VAL A 173 -19.01 17.87 -12.69
N PRO A 174 -18.63 18.23 -11.44
CA PRO A 174 -18.79 17.38 -10.25
C PRO A 174 -20.26 17.05 -9.90
N VAL A 175 -21.20 17.88 -10.33
CA VAL A 175 -22.64 17.71 -10.07
C VAL A 175 -23.22 16.43 -10.70
N LEU A 176 -22.54 15.86 -11.70
CA LEU A 176 -22.93 14.61 -12.33
C LEU A 176 -22.55 13.35 -11.51
N LEU A 177 -21.98 13.51 -10.33
CA LEU A 177 -21.56 12.39 -9.47
C LEU A 177 -22.66 11.34 -9.24
N PRO A 178 -23.93 11.69 -8.93
CA PRO A 178 -24.99 10.68 -8.74
C PRO A 178 -25.26 9.87 -9.99
N LEU A 179 -25.21 10.47 -11.18
CA LEU A 179 -25.38 9.79 -12.46
C LEU A 179 -24.26 8.74 -12.67
N PHE A 180 -23.02 9.12 -12.42
CA PHE A 180 -21.87 8.23 -12.56
C PHE A 180 -21.82 7.11 -11.50
N TRP A 181 -22.45 7.28 -10.34
CA TRP A 181 -22.68 6.17 -9.43
C TRP A 181 -23.61 5.12 -10.04
N ILE A 182 -24.68 5.54 -10.74
CA ILE A 182 -25.59 4.63 -11.44
C ILE A 182 -24.85 3.90 -12.57
N VAL A 183 -24.10 4.61 -13.40
CA VAL A 183 -23.30 4.02 -14.49
C VAL A 183 -22.36 2.94 -13.92
N ARG A 184 -21.62 3.26 -12.85
CA ARG A 184 -20.72 2.33 -12.20
C ARG A 184 -21.43 1.12 -11.56
N LEU A 185 -22.62 1.31 -11.01
CA LEU A 185 -23.42 0.21 -10.46
C LEU A 185 -23.84 -0.75 -11.58
N VAL A 186 -24.28 -0.23 -12.71
CA VAL A 186 -24.62 -1.03 -13.89
C VAL A 186 -23.40 -1.81 -14.39
N GLU A 187 -22.25 -1.15 -14.59
CA GLU A 187 -20.99 -1.82 -14.98
C GLU A 187 -20.60 -2.93 -14.01
N ARG A 188 -20.77 -2.72 -12.71
CA ARG A 188 -20.47 -3.73 -11.67
C ARG A 188 -21.39 -4.94 -11.70
N VAL A 189 -22.67 -4.76 -12.01
CA VAL A 189 -23.62 -5.87 -12.14
C VAL A 189 -23.18 -6.81 -13.27
N PHE A 190 -22.67 -6.27 -14.37
CA PHE A 190 -22.21 -7.05 -15.51
C PHE A 190 -20.75 -7.52 -15.38
N SER A 191 -19.95 -6.96 -14.48
CA SER A 191 -18.55 -7.35 -14.27
C SER A 191 -18.41 -8.56 -13.35
N LYS A 192 -17.80 -9.65 -13.86
CA LYS A 192 -17.49 -10.85 -13.07
C LYS A 192 -16.58 -10.53 -11.88
N THR A 193 -15.55 -9.72 -12.11
CA THR A 193 -14.58 -9.29 -11.08
C THR A 193 -15.23 -8.48 -9.95
N ALA A 194 -16.21 -7.62 -10.29
CA ALA A 194 -16.93 -6.85 -9.29
C ALA A 194 -17.84 -7.72 -8.44
N ARG A 195 -18.50 -8.71 -9.05
CA ARG A 195 -19.32 -9.70 -8.30
C ARG A 195 -18.47 -10.51 -7.34
N GLU A 196 -17.29 -10.95 -7.74
CA GLU A 196 -16.35 -11.67 -6.88
C GLU A 196 -15.86 -10.80 -5.69
N LYS A 197 -15.54 -9.52 -5.95
CA LYS A 197 -15.20 -8.57 -4.87
C LYS A 197 -16.36 -8.36 -3.89
N PHE A 198 -17.58 -8.24 -4.41
CA PHE A 198 -18.78 -8.09 -3.57
C PHE A 198 -19.07 -9.34 -2.71
N ALA A 199 -18.92 -10.52 -3.28
CA ALA A 199 -19.04 -11.78 -2.56
C ALA A 199 -18.00 -11.88 -1.44
N LYS A 200 -16.75 -11.46 -1.69
CA LYS A 200 -15.66 -11.40 -0.68
C LYS A 200 -16.00 -10.46 0.47
N ILE A 201 -16.52 -9.25 0.20
CA ILE A 201 -16.93 -8.30 1.24
C ILE A 201 -18.07 -8.86 2.07
N LYS A 202 -19.04 -9.53 1.42
CA LYS A 202 -20.19 -10.14 2.10
C LYS A 202 -19.79 -11.32 2.98
N SER A 203 -18.78 -12.09 2.57
CA SER A 203 -18.29 -13.28 3.29
C SER A 203 -17.24 -12.96 4.36
N ALA A 204 -16.76 -11.70 4.47
CA ALA A 204 -15.81 -11.33 5.49
C ALA A 204 -16.40 -11.52 6.89
N ASP A 205 -15.75 -12.34 7.71
CA ASP A 205 -16.10 -12.52 9.11
C ASP A 205 -15.53 -11.38 9.96
N GLN A 206 -16.20 -11.06 11.06
CA GLN A 206 -15.71 -10.09 12.04
C GLN A 206 -14.34 -10.52 12.60
N LYS A 207 -14.13 -11.83 12.77
CA LYS A 207 -12.87 -12.42 13.18
C LYS A 207 -11.73 -12.12 12.20
N ASP A 208 -12.00 -12.16 10.89
CA ASP A 208 -11.01 -11.86 9.86
C ASP A 208 -10.54 -10.40 9.97
N ILE A 209 -11.47 -9.48 10.23
CA ILE A 209 -11.18 -8.07 10.41
C ILE A 209 -10.31 -7.86 11.66
N GLU A 210 -10.65 -8.49 12.77
CA GLU A 210 -9.89 -8.39 14.04
C GLU A 210 -8.47 -8.95 13.90
N ILE A 211 -8.30 -10.06 13.18
CA ILE A 211 -6.99 -10.63 12.88
C ILE A 211 -6.15 -9.65 12.07
N MET A 212 -6.71 -9.06 11.02
CA MET A 212 -5.98 -8.10 10.18
C MET A 212 -5.65 -6.81 10.94
N GLU A 213 -6.57 -6.29 11.75
CA GLU A 213 -6.32 -5.13 12.60
C GLU A 213 -5.19 -5.41 13.62
N LYS A 214 -5.14 -6.63 14.18
CA LYS A 214 -4.04 -7.06 15.04
C LYS A 214 -2.71 -7.06 14.28
N ILE A 215 -2.66 -7.66 13.09
CA ILE A 215 -1.46 -7.73 12.25
C ILE A 215 -0.94 -6.32 11.93
N TYR A 216 -1.80 -5.39 11.51
CA TYR A 216 -1.40 -4.03 11.19
C TYR A 216 -0.85 -3.29 12.41
N ARG A 217 -1.48 -3.44 13.57
CA ARG A 217 -1.01 -2.86 14.82
C ARG A 217 0.36 -3.42 15.23
N GLU A 218 0.53 -4.75 15.19
CA GLU A 218 1.79 -5.43 15.53
C GLU A 218 2.92 -5.09 14.56
N SER A 219 2.59 -4.81 13.29
CA SER A 219 3.55 -4.39 12.27
C SER A 219 3.93 -2.91 12.36
N GLY A 220 3.31 -2.13 13.25
CA GLY A 220 3.57 -0.70 13.39
C GLY A 220 2.92 0.18 12.32
N ILE A 221 2.02 -0.36 11.50
CA ILE A 221 1.24 0.46 10.56
C ILE A 221 0.24 1.29 11.38
N LYS A 222 0.48 2.60 11.41
CA LYS A 222 -0.46 3.55 11.98
C LYS A 222 -1.69 3.67 11.07
N LYS A 223 -2.82 3.98 11.68
CA LYS A 223 -4.07 4.21 10.98
C LYS A 223 -3.91 5.34 9.97
N ILE A 224 -4.21 5.06 8.75
CA ILE A 224 -4.16 5.97 7.62
C ILE A 224 -5.55 6.53 7.36
#